data_75888529b331a9933e432ed9f99da52d
#
_entry.id   75888529b331a9933e432ed9f99da52d
#
_cell.length_a   1.000
_cell.length_b   1.000
_cell.length_c   1.000
_cell.angle_alpha   90.00
_cell.angle_beta   90.00
_cell.angle_gamma   90.00
#
_symmetry.space_group_name_H-M   'P 1'
#
loop_
_entity.id
_entity.type
_entity.pdbx_description
1 polymer ?
#
loop_
_entity_poly.entity_id
_entity_poly.type
_entity_poly.pdbx_seq_one_letter_code
_entity_poly.pdbx_strand_id
1 'polypeptide(L)'
;MPNANSSNGFKDLDTKGSPLSASAGDSDSIWLLDDDVSMLKALGRLMSSAGLIAEKFSDPSAFLERLKHGRCRVAILDVWMPQMNGLEVQSRLRRDSPETQIIFITGRDDPSVRQTAVDAGAFAFLTKPFEDETLLGLVQKAMSP
;
A
#
# COMPACT_ATOMS: atom_id res chain seq x y z
N MET A 1 -6.19 -27.75 17.75
CA MET A 1 -6.15 -26.87 17.78
C MET A 1 -6.74 -26.37 17.57
N PRO A 2 -6.08 -26.92 17.57
CA PRO A 2 -6.16 -26.18 17.63
C PRO A 2 -6.65 -25.78 17.37
N ASN A 3 -5.98 -26.29 17.78
CA ASN A 3 -6.08 -25.41 17.84
C ASN A 3 -6.33 -24.92 17.56
N ALA A 4 -5.86 -25.68 18.00
CA ALA A 4 -5.82 -24.76 17.89
C ALA A 4 -6.05 -24.24 17.58
N ASN A 5 -5.84 -24.72 17.47
CA ASN A 5 -5.85 -23.85 17.35
C ASN A 5 -5.98 -23.41 16.90
N SER A 6 -5.74 -24.02 17.21
CA SER A 6 -5.59 -23.29 16.97
C SER A 6 -5.82 -22.86 16.50
N SER A 7 -5.69 -23.48 16.76
CA SER A 7 -5.68 -22.70 16.44
C SER A 7 -6.06 -22.30 15.90
N ASN A 8 -5.81 -22.82 15.93
CA ASN A 8 -5.95 -22.13 15.57
C ASN A 8 -6.40 -21.74 14.87
N GLY A 9 -6.09 -22.83 15.02
CA GLY A 9 -6.16 -22.00 14.67
C GLY A 9 -6.71 -21.88 13.95
N PHE A 10 -6.79 -21.96 13.61
CA PHE A 10 -7.05 -21.55 13.18
C PHE A 10 -7.40 -21.37 12.47
N LYS A 11 -7.22 -21.61 12.52
CA LYS A 11 -7.35 -21.06 12.12
C LYS A 11 -7.83 -20.76 11.31
N ASP A 12 -7.86 -21.60 11.37
CA ASP A 12 -8.10 -21.04 10.81
C ASP A 12 -8.71 -20.91 9.95
N LEU A 13 -8.65 -21.35 10.02
CA LEU A 13 -8.91 -20.77 9.46
C LEU A 13 -9.34 -20.47 8.76
N ASP A 14 -9.16 -20.87 8.60
CA ASP A 14 -9.29 -20.08 8.13
C ASP A 14 -9.62 -19.83 7.44
N THR A 15 -9.59 -20.26 7.51
CA THR A 15 -9.57 -19.41 7.08
C THR A 15 -9.90 -19.07 6.49
N LYS A 16 -9.57 -19.09 6.53
CA LYS A 16 -9.57 -18.25 6.08
C LYS A 16 -9.70 -17.57 5.66
N GLY A 17 -9.61 -18.06 6.05
CA GLY A 17 -9.45 -16.96 5.71
C GLY A 17 -9.65 -16.50 5.61
N SER A 18 -9.62 -16.55 5.86
CA SER A 18 -9.44 -15.78 5.80
C SER A 18 -9.65 -15.52 6.10
N PRO A 19 -9.52 -15.46 6.41
CA PRO A 19 -9.43 -14.89 6.70
C PRO A 19 -9.71 -14.70 7.17
N LEU A 20 -9.43 -14.55 7.51
CA LEU A 20 -9.36 -14.04 7.81
C LEU A 20 -9.36 -13.67 8.28
N SER A 21 -8.92 -13.51 8.58
CA SER A 21 -8.67 -12.91 8.84
C SER A 21 -8.56 -12.34 9.00
N ALA A 22 -7.95 -12.73 9.36
CA ALA A 22 -8.24 -11.44 8.87
C ALA A 22 -7.18 -10.39 9.16
N SER A 23 -7.02 -9.96 10.37
CA SER A 23 -6.09 -8.89 10.73
C SER A 23 -4.64 -9.25 10.43
N ALA A 24 -4.31 -10.51 10.47
CA ALA A 24 -2.95 -10.96 10.17
C ALA A 24 -2.57 -10.62 8.73
N GLY A 25 -3.51 -10.69 7.81
CA GLY A 25 -3.25 -10.35 6.41
C GLY A 25 -2.96 -8.87 6.21
N ASP A 26 -3.56 -8.01 7.02
CA ASP A 26 -3.36 -6.57 6.90
C ASP A 26 -1.91 -6.16 7.17
N SER A 27 -1.23 -6.84 8.07
CA SER A 27 0.14 -6.46 8.44
C SER A 27 1.14 -6.67 7.31
N ASP A 28 0.81 -7.49 6.31
CA ASP A 28 1.69 -7.78 5.18
C ASP A 28 1.12 -7.28 3.86
N SER A 29 0.01 -6.56 3.89
CA SER A 29 -0.64 -6.16 2.66
C SER A 29 -0.05 -4.88 2.10
N ILE A 30 -0.18 -4.75 0.78
CA ILE A 30 0.24 -3.58 0.02
C ILE A 30 -1.02 -3.00 -0.61
N TRP A 31 -1.23 -1.70 -0.45
CA TRP A 31 -2.34 -1.02 -1.09
C TRP A 31 -1.80 -0.09 -2.16
N LEU A 32 -2.41 -0.13 -3.34
CA LEU A 32 -2.01 0.65 -4.50
C LEU A 32 -3.11 1.65 -4.80
N LEU A 33 -2.75 2.93 -4.95
CA LEU A 33 -3.72 3.98 -5.29
C LEU A 33 -3.20 4.79 -6.47
N ASP A 34 -3.90 4.72 -7.59
CA ASP A 34 -3.57 5.45 -8.80
C ASP A 34 -4.84 5.55 -9.63
N ASP A 35 -5.18 6.73 -10.12
CA ASP A 35 -6.37 6.88 -10.96
C ASP A 35 -6.19 6.29 -12.36
N ASP A 36 -4.97 5.95 -12.75
CA ASP A 36 -4.68 5.26 -14.02
C ASP A 36 -4.83 3.75 -13.83
N VAL A 37 -5.93 3.20 -14.35
CA VAL A 37 -6.24 1.78 -14.21
C VAL A 37 -5.17 0.90 -14.86
N SER A 38 -4.57 1.36 -15.97
CA SER A 38 -3.48 0.61 -16.61
C SER A 38 -2.27 0.50 -15.70
N MET A 39 -1.93 1.58 -15.01
CA MET A 39 -0.84 1.56 -14.04
C MET A 39 -1.14 0.62 -12.89
N LEU A 40 -2.38 0.63 -12.38
CA LEU A 40 -2.78 -0.29 -11.31
C LEU A 40 -2.60 -1.74 -11.73
N LYS A 41 -2.99 -2.07 -12.96
CA LYS A 41 -2.81 -3.44 -13.46
C LYS A 41 -1.34 -3.82 -13.53
N ALA A 42 -0.51 -2.91 -14.04
CA ALA A 42 0.93 -3.16 -14.14
C ALA A 42 1.56 -3.34 -12.77
N LEU A 43 1.21 -2.47 -11.82
CA LEU A 43 1.72 -2.57 -10.46
C LEU A 43 1.26 -3.87 -9.78
N GLY A 44 0.00 -4.24 -9.98
CA GLY A 44 -0.53 -5.48 -9.42
C GLY A 44 0.21 -6.71 -9.93
N ARG A 45 0.49 -6.75 -11.25
CA ARG A 45 1.26 -7.85 -11.83
C ARG A 45 2.68 -7.89 -11.27
N LEU A 46 3.28 -6.71 -11.12
CA LEU A 46 4.63 -6.63 -10.59
C LEU A 46 4.68 -7.16 -9.16
N MET A 47 3.73 -6.77 -8.31
CA MET A 47 3.68 -7.28 -6.94
C MET A 47 3.47 -8.79 -6.94
N SER A 48 2.54 -9.30 -7.76
CA SER A 48 2.28 -10.74 -7.86
C SER A 48 3.50 -11.51 -8.29
N SER A 49 4.29 -10.96 -9.22
CA SER A 49 5.50 -11.63 -9.70
C SER A 49 6.53 -11.83 -8.60
N ALA A 50 6.46 -11.01 -7.56
CA ALA A 50 7.35 -11.10 -6.40
C ALA A 50 6.69 -11.84 -5.23
N GLY A 51 5.53 -12.44 -5.44
CA GLY A 51 4.82 -13.15 -4.39
C GLY A 51 4.13 -12.25 -3.38
N LEU A 52 3.91 -11.00 -3.74
CA LEU A 52 3.32 -10.01 -2.82
C LEU A 52 1.84 -9.82 -3.14
N ILE A 53 1.03 -9.63 -2.09
CA ILE A 53 -0.42 -9.42 -2.22
C ILE A 53 -0.69 -7.92 -2.21
N ALA A 54 -1.45 -7.45 -3.21
CA ALA A 54 -1.76 -6.04 -3.33
C ALA A 54 -3.25 -5.83 -3.58
N GLU A 55 -3.83 -4.86 -2.87
CA GLU A 55 -5.18 -4.36 -3.16
C GLU A 55 -5.05 -3.10 -3.99
N LYS A 56 -5.92 -2.95 -4.98
CA LYS A 56 -5.85 -1.85 -5.94
C LYS A 56 -7.04 -0.91 -5.76
N PHE A 57 -6.75 0.39 -5.78
CA PHE A 57 -7.76 1.44 -5.66
C PHE A 57 -7.51 2.48 -6.74
N SER A 58 -8.55 2.81 -7.51
CA SER A 58 -8.47 3.87 -8.51
C SER A 58 -9.06 5.18 -8.01
N ASP A 59 -9.60 5.18 -6.80
CA ASP A 59 -10.31 6.31 -6.21
C ASP A 59 -9.83 6.52 -4.77
N PRO A 60 -9.36 7.73 -4.42
CA PRO A 60 -8.93 8.01 -3.05
C PRO A 60 -10.02 7.75 -2.01
N SER A 61 -11.28 7.99 -2.34
CA SER A 61 -12.37 7.74 -1.40
C SER A 61 -12.48 6.28 -1.01
N ALA A 62 -12.33 5.38 -2.00
CA ALA A 62 -12.38 3.95 -1.74
C ALA A 62 -11.18 3.52 -0.88
N PHE A 63 -10.01 4.09 -1.14
CA PHE A 63 -8.82 3.82 -0.34
C PHE A 63 -9.03 4.23 1.11
N LEU A 64 -9.53 5.43 1.33
CA LEU A 64 -9.76 5.95 2.68
C LEU A 64 -10.88 5.20 3.39
N GLU A 65 -11.88 4.74 2.65
CA GLU A 65 -12.93 3.90 3.24
C GLU A 65 -12.33 2.58 3.72
N ARG A 66 -11.46 1.98 2.91
CA ARG A 66 -10.78 0.74 3.30
C ARG A 66 -9.94 0.93 4.58
N LEU A 67 -9.34 2.11 4.72
CA LEU A 67 -8.51 2.43 5.89
C LEU A 67 -9.30 2.41 7.20
N LYS A 68 -10.60 2.63 7.14
CA LYS A 68 -11.45 2.54 8.32
C LYS A 68 -11.58 1.12 8.85
N HIS A 69 -11.30 0.12 8.00
CA HIS A 69 -11.55 -1.29 8.31
C HIS A 69 -10.30 -2.15 8.26
N GLY A 70 -9.12 -1.55 8.24
CA GLY A 70 -7.89 -2.31 8.21
C GLY A 70 -6.68 -1.43 8.03
N ARG A 71 -5.53 -2.06 7.89
CA ARG A 71 -4.24 -1.36 7.72
C ARG A 71 -3.44 -2.04 6.63
N CYS A 72 -2.51 -1.32 6.04
CA CYS A 72 -1.56 -1.92 5.12
C CYS A 72 -0.14 -1.65 5.63
N ARG A 73 0.76 -2.52 5.23
CA ARG A 73 2.17 -2.38 5.56
C ARG A 73 2.81 -1.30 4.69
N VAL A 74 2.47 -1.32 3.42
CA VAL A 74 3.02 -0.40 2.42
C VAL A 74 1.89 0.17 1.58
N ALA A 75 1.89 1.47 1.38
CA ALA A 75 0.96 2.15 0.47
C ALA A 75 1.78 2.76 -0.66
N ILE A 76 1.41 2.43 -1.90
CA ILE A 76 2.02 3.03 -3.08
C ILE A 76 0.99 4.00 -3.65
N LEU A 77 1.32 5.28 -3.63
CA LEU A 77 0.38 6.36 -3.94
C LEU A 77 0.84 7.18 -5.13
N ASP A 78 -0.09 7.44 -6.05
CA ASP A 78 0.11 8.48 -7.06
C ASP A 78 -0.11 9.84 -6.40
N VAL A 79 0.64 10.85 -6.83
CA VAL A 79 0.50 12.21 -6.29
C VAL A 79 -0.69 12.93 -6.91
N TRP A 80 -0.77 12.91 -8.25
CA TRP A 80 -1.71 13.78 -8.98
C TRP A 80 -2.95 12.99 -9.40
N MET A 81 -4.04 13.19 -8.67
CA MET A 81 -5.33 12.56 -8.94
C MET A 81 -6.42 13.63 -8.93
N PRO A 82 -7.50 13.44 -9.71
CA PRO A 82 -8.52 14.49 -9.83
C PRO A 82 -9.23 14.90 -8.55
N GLN A 83 -9.59 13.93 -7.70
CA GLN A 83 -10.41 14.21 -6.52
C GLN A 83 -9.61 14.70 -5.33
N MET A 84 -8.40 14.17 -5.17
CA MET A 84 -7.58 14.41 -4.00
C MET A 84 -6.15 14.03 -4.34
N ASN A 85 -5.19 14.85 -3.99
CA ASN A 85 -3.81 14.48 -4.30
C ASN A 85 -3.25 13.52 -3.25
N GLY A 86 -2.16 12.85 -3.61
CA GLY A 86 -1.56 11.83 -2.75
C GLY A 86 -1.03 12.37 -1.44
N LEU A 87 -0.68 13.66 -1.37
CA LEU A 87 -0.22 14.27 -0.12
C LEU A 87 -1.33 14.33 0.92
N GLU A 88 -2.56 14.52 0.47
CA GLU A 88 -3.71 14.51 1.38
C GLU A 88 -3.97 13.09 1.90
N VAL A 89 -3.81 12.09 1.04
CA VAL A 89 -3.93 10.69 1.45
C VAL A 89 -2.83 10.35 2.47
N GLN A 90 -1.61 10.82 2.22
CA GLN A 90 -0.50 10.64 3.16
C GLN A 90 -0.83 11.22 4.53
N SER A 91 -1.42 12.40 4.55
CA SER A 91 -1.81 13.05 5.81
C SER A 91 -2.77 12.18 6.62
N ARG A 92 -3.76 11.57 5.93
CA ARG A 92 -4.69 10.67 6.58
C ARG A 92 -4.01 9.41 7.09
N LEU A 93 -3.10 8.85 6.30
CA LEU A 93 -2.33 7.67 6.73
C LEU A 93 -1.45 7.98 7.94
N ARG A 94 -0.79 9.14 7.95
CA ARG A 94 0.03 9.50 9.10
C ARG A 94 -0.77 9.58 10.38
N ARG A 95 -2.01 10.05 10.28
CA ARG A 95 -2.89 10.17 11.44
C ARG A 95 -3.45 8.81 11.88
N ASP A 96 -3.92 8.01 10.92
CA ASP A 96 -4.72 6.81 11.22
C ASP A 96 -3.93 5.51 11.16
N SER A 97 -2.78 5.50 10.50
CA SER A 97 -1.93 4.31 10.36
C SER A 97 -0.47 4.73 10.25
N PRO A 98 0.09 5.30 11.33
CA PRO A 98 1.43 5.89 11.25
C PRO A 98 2.54 4.90 10.93
N GLU A 99 2.32 3.60 11.12
CA GLU A 99 3.32 2.59 10.80
C GLU A 99 3.34 2.18 9.32
N THR A 100 2.35 2.61 8.53
CA THR A 100 2.33 2.31 7.08
C THR A 100 3.47 3.07 6.40
N GLN A 101 4.29 2.34 5.64
CA GLN A 101 5.35 2.94 4.84
C GLN A 101 4.76 3.41 3.51
N ILE A 102 5.04 4.65 3.15
CA ILE A 102 4.44 5.26 1.97
C ILE A 102 5.50 5.44 0.88
N ILE A 103 5.22 4.91 -0.30
CA ILE A 103 6.04 5.09 -1.49
C ILE A 103 5.20 5.87 -2.49
N PHE A 104 5.67 7.06 -2.86
CA PHE A 104 5.00 7.82 -3.91
C PHE A 104 5.55 7.45 -5.26
N ILE A 105 4.66 7.41 -6.26
CA ILE A 105 5.05 7.36 -7.66
C ILE A 105 4.31 8.48 -8.38
N THR A 106 4.99 9.16 -9.31
CA THR A 106 4.37 10.30 -10.00
C THR A 106 4.92 10.40 -11.42
N GLY A 107 4.03 10.79 -12.34
CA GLY A 107 4.44 11.10 -13.71
C GLY A 107 4.94 12.53 -13.87
N ARG A 108 4.81 13.33 -12.82
CA ARG A 108 5.18 14.74 -12.86
C ARG A 108 6.03 15.07 -11.64
N ASP A 109 7.31 15.29 -11.87
CA ASP A 109 8.23 15.61 -10.79
C ASP A 109 8.12 17.10 -10.43
N ASP A 110 7.85 17.35 -9.16
CA ASP A 110 7.75 18.70 -8.61
C ASP A 110 8.58 18.71 -7.32
N PRO A 111 9.69 19.45 -7.30
CA PRO A 111 10.57 19.43 -6.13
C PRO A 111 9.91 19.85 -4.82
N SER A 112 8.95 20.79 -4.88
CA SER A 112 8.28 21.22 -3.66
C SER A 112 7.33 20.14 -3.13
N VAL A 113 6.67 19.41 -4.03
CA VAL A 113 5.81 18.30 -3.66
C VAL A 113 6.65 17.17 -3.08
N ARG A 114 7.77 16.86 -3.72
CA ARG A 114 8.69 15.83 -3.22
C ARG A 114 9.17 16.17 -1.82
N GLN A 115 9.56 17.44 -1.59
CA GLN A 115 10.04 17.84 -0.28
C GLN A 115 8.94 17.73 0.78
N THR A 116 7.71 18.15 0.43
CA THR A 116 6.57 18.01 1.35
C THR A 116 6.33 16.55 1.71
N ALA A 117 6.39 15.66 0.72
CA ALA A 117 6.19 14.23 0.95
C ALA A 117 7.26 13.65 1.87
N VAL A 118 8.53 14.02 1.64
CA VAL A 118 9.66 13.56 2.45
C VAL A 118 9.53 14.09 3.87
N ASP A 119 9.22 15.37 4.02
CA ASP A 119 9.08 15.99 5.35
C ASP A 119 7.95 15.36 6.14
N ALA A 120 6.92 14.85 5.47
CA ALA A 120 5.80 14.18 6.11
C ALA A 120 6.04 12.68 6.30
N GLY A 121 7.25 12.21 6.06
CA GLY A 121 7.64 10.84 6.39
C GLY A 121 7.50 9.82 5.28
N ALA A 122 7.46 10.24 4.01
CA ALA A 122 7.43 9.27 2.91
C ALA A 122 8.67 8.39 2.95
N PHE A 123 8.49 7.10 2.74
CA PHE A 123 9.61 6.17 2.69
C PHE A 123 10.43 6.36 1.41
N ALA A 124 9.75 6.61 0.29
CA ALA A 124 10.44 6.82 -0.99
C ALA A 124 9.53 7.60 -1.94
N PHE A 125 10.14 8.16 -2.97
CA PHE A 125 9.46 8.95 -3.97
C PHE A 125 10.09 8.62 -5.33
N LEU A 126 9.30 8.07 -6.25
CA LEU A 126 9.76 7.69 -7.58
C LEU A 126 9.03 8.47 -8.66
N THR A 127 9.77 8.80 -9.72
CA THR A 127 9.20 9.46 -10.91
C THR A 127 9.01 8.43 -12.01
N LYS A 128 7.86 8.44 -12.68
CA LYS A 128 7.58 7.58 -13.83
C LYS A 128 8.31 8.13 -15.06
N PRO A 129 8.88 7.30 -15.91
CA PRO A 129 8.99 5.84 -15.80
C PRO A 129 10.10 5.45 -14.80
N PHE A 130 9.93 4.30 -14.18
CA PHE A 130 10.92 3.77 -13.25
C PHE A 130 11.17 2.29 -13.58
N GLU A 131 12.28 1.77 -13.09
CA GLU A 131 12.61 0.36 -13.29
C GLU A 131 11.80 -0.50 -12.31
N ASP A 132 11.26 -1.60 -12.79
CA ASP A 132 10.51 -2.54 -11.95
C ASP A 132 11.31 -2.96 -10.73
N GLU A 133 12.59 -3.26 -10.93
CA GLU A 133 13.48 -3.70 -9.86
C GLU A 133 13.69 -2.64 -8.79
N THR A 134 13.70 -1.37 -9.20
CA THR A 134 13.84 -0.27 -8.25
C THR A 134 12.63 -0.24 -7.32
N LEU A 135 11.43 -0.31 -7.89
CA LEU A 135 10.21 -0.30 -7.08
C LEU A 135 10.14 -1.52 -6.19
N LEU A 136 10.40 -2.71 -6.73
CA LEU A 136 10.34 -3.94 -5.93
C LEU A 136 11.35 -3.91 -4.78
N GLY A 137 12.54 -3.39 -5.02
CA GLY A 137 13.54 -3.26 -3.97
C GLY A 137 13.08 -2.34 -2.84
N LEU A 138 12.44 -1.23 -3.20
CA LEU A 138 11.89 -0.30 -2.20
C LEU A 138 10.76 -0.93 -1.40
N VAL A 139 9.85 -1.65 -2.08
CA VAL A 139 8.75 -2.33 -1.42
C VAL A 139 9.29 -3.36 -0.42
N GLN A 140 10.27 -4.15 -0.84
CA GLN A 140 10.85 -5.17 0.03
C GLN A 140 11.52 -4.55 1.25
N LYS A 141 12.22 -3.43 1.08
CA LYS A 141 12.80 -2.71 2.21
C LYS A 141 11.73 -2.14 3.14
N ALA A 142 10.66 -1.60 2.55
CA ALA A 142 9.57 -1.03 3.33
C ALA A 142 8.81 -2.10 4.12
N MET A 143 8.81 -3.34 3.66
CA MET A 143 8.17 -4.45 4.35
C MET A 143 9.05 -5.10 5.40
N SER A 144 10.32 -4.76 5.43
CA SER A 144 11.24 -5.31 6.43
C SER A 144 10.95 -4.75 7.81
N PRO A 145 11.10 -5.56 8.87
CA PRO A 145 10.87 -5.08 10.23
C PRO A 145 11.86 -3.98 10.64
#